data_773842c77b08bea026723bfa83f31b19
#
_entry.id   773842c77b08bea026723bfa83f31b19
#
_cell.length_a   1.000
_cell.length_b   1.000
_cell.length_c   1.000
_cell.angle_alpha   90.00
_cell.angle_beta   90.00
_cell.angle_gamma   90.00
#
_symmetry.space_group_name_H-M   'P 1'
#
loop_
_entity.id
_entity.type
_entity.pdbx_description
1 polymer ?
#
loop_
_entity_poly.entity_id
_entity_poly.type
_entity_poly.pdbx_seq_one_letter_code
_entity_poly.pdbx_strand_id
1 'polypeptide(L)'
;MSAFICSDRHIATIATRYAKLVGTEVETQAIADALTPKLMELVTTRTTDGGMTRKDLWKLHDGTLVESVLMRYTDRVTVCISSQAGCGMNCPFCATGQAGLTRNLSAGEITDQIVAAARACANGEMPGGPTRLSNIVFMGMGEPLANYNAVVRTLHN
;
A
#
# COMPACT_ATOMS: atom_id res chain seq x y z
N MET A 1 11.20 22.90 -0.69
CA MET A 1 11.74 21.99 -1.73
C MET A 1 10.77 20.85 -1.89
N SER A 2 9.96 20.86 -2.97
CA SER A 2 9.03 19.77 -3.27
C SER A 2 9.84 18.56 -3.72
N ALA A 3 9.86 17.50 -2.93
CA ALA A 3 10.35 16.21 -3.39
C ALA A 3 9.41 15.73 -4.51
N PHE A 4 9.91 15.67 -5.72
CA PHE A 4 9.25 14.99 -6.83
C PHE A 4 9.23 13.49 -6.49
N ILE A 5 8.09 13.00 -5.99
CA ILE A 5 7.87 11.56 -5.86
C ILE A 5 7.54 11.08 -7.26
N CYS A 6 8.53 10.50 -7.93
CA CYS A 6 8.34 9.84 -9.21
C CYS A 6 7.41 8.63 -8.98
N SER A 7 6.28 8.53 -9.70
CA SER A 7 5.39 7.38 -9.55
C SER A 7 6.08 6.09 -10.02
N ASP A 8 5.74 4.93 -9.42
CA ASP A 8 6.26 3.62 -9.83
C ASP A 8 6.16 3.39 -11.33
N ARG A 9 5.11 3.92 -11.98
CA ARG A 9 4.93 3.85 -13.43
C ARG A 9 6.00 4.63 -14.20
N HIS A 10 6.44 5.78 -13.69
CA HIS A 10 7.53 6.55 -14.29
C HIS A 10 8.87 5.86 -14.08
N ILE A 11 9.12 5.31 -12.89
CA ILE A 11 10.34 4.56 -12.58
C ILE A 11 10.39 3.30 -13.45
N ALA A 12 9.31 2.53 -13.55
CA ALA A 12 9.22 1.37 -14.41
C ALA A 12 9.39 1.73 -15.90
N THR A 13 8.87 2.86 -16.34
CA THR A 13 9.05 3.35 -17.72
C THR A 13 10.49 3.75 -17.99
N ILE A 14 11.16 4.43 -17.06
CA ILE A 14 12.58 4.80 -17.16
C ILE A 14 13.44 3.53 -17.15
N ALA A 15 13.19 2.60 -16.23
CA ALA A 15 13.89 1.33 -16.12
C ALA A 15 13.72 0.49 -17.38
N THR A 16 12.50 0.41 -17.96
CA THR A 16 12.23 -0.29 -19.23
C THR A 16 12.96 0.36 -20.42
N ARG A 17 13.02 1.69 -20.46
CA ARG A 17 13.79 2.40 -21.50
C ARG A 17 15.28 2.17 -21.34
N TYR A 18 15.79 2.16 -20.11
CA TYR A 18 17.20 1.90 -19.83
C TYR A 18 17.59 0.46 -20.17
N ALA A 19 16.76 -0.52 -19.81
CA ALA A 19 16.98 -1.93 -20.15
C ALA A 19 16.97 -2.19 -21.66
N LYS A 20 16.12 -1.50 -22.43
CA LYS A 20 16.19 -1.53 -23.91
C LYS A 20 17.50 -1.00 -24.46
N LEU A 21 18.14 -0.09 -23.75
CA LEU A 21 19.46 0.46 -24.14
C LEU A 21 20.62 -0.48 -23.73
N VAL A 22 20.44 -1.28 -22.67
CA VAL A 22 21.48 -2.13 -22.05
C VAL A 22 21.29 -3.61 -22.37
N GLY A 23 20.11 -4.04 -22.82
CA GLY A 23 19.90 -5.38 -23.44
C GLY A 23 19.49 -6.52 -22.52
N THR A 24 18.99 -6.27 -21.28
CA THR A 24 18.52 -7.35 -20.41
C THR A 24 17.24 -6.99 -19.63
N GLU A 25 16.18 -7.84 -19.74
CA GLU A 25 14.90 -7.65 -19.03
C GLU A 25 15.01 -7.89 -17.49
N VAL A 26 15.95 -8.75 -17.08
CA VAL A 26 16.13 -9.13 -15.65
C VAL A 26 16.69 -7.97 -14.82
N GLU A 27 17.52 -7.12 -15.41
CA GLU A 27 18.11 -5.96 -14.73
C GLU A 27 17.09 -4.82 -14.54
N THR A 28 16.04 -4.76 -15.35
CA THR A 28 15.00 -3.71 -15.29
C THR A 28 14.23 -3.75 -13.98
N GLN A 29 13.81 -4.94 -13.54
CA GLN A 29 13.06 -5.10 -12.29
C GLN A 29 13.95 -4.82 -11.09
N ALA A 30 15.20 -5.30 -11.10
CA ALA A 30 16.16 -5.04 -10.03
C ALA A 30 16.48 -3.53 -9.89
N ILE A 31 16.60 -2.82 -11.01
CA ILE A 31 16.81 -1.36 -11.02
C ILE A 31 15.56 -0.63 -10.53
N ALA A 32 14.36 -1.04 -10.98
CA ALA A 32 13.11 -0.46 -10.50
C ALA A 32 12.95 -0.66 -8.97
N ASP A 33 13.22 -1.86 -8.47
CA ASP A 33 13.14 -2.17 -7.04
C ASP A 33 14.19 -1.42 -6.21
N ALA A 34 15.38 -1.20 -6.76
CA ALA A 34 16.44 -0.43 -6.10
C ALA A 34 16.16 1.09 -6.09
N LEU A 35 15.46 1.60 -7.10
CA LEU A 35 15.13 3.03 -7.23
C LEU A 35 13.80 3.40 -6.56
N THR A 36 12.94 2.43 -6.24
CA THR A 36 11.69 2.67 -5.53
C THR A 36 11.96 2.73 -4.03
N PRO A 37 11.86 3.88 -3.37
CA PRO A 37 12.05 3.93 -1.93
C PRO A 37 10.96 3.10 -1.25
N LYS A 38 11.35 2.12 -0.45
CA LYS A 38 10.43 1.40 0.42
C LYS A 38 10.03 2.32 1.56
N LEU A 39 8.83 2.89 1.47
CA LEU A 39 8.28 3.75 2.52
C LEU A 39 7.78 2.94 3.72
N MET A 40 7.54 1.64 3.50
CA MET A 40 7.00 0.72 4.51
C MET A 40 7.81 -0.59 4.52
N GLU A 41 7.98 -1.12 5.73
CA GLU A 41 8.57 -2.44 6.00
C GLU A 41 7.46 -3.38 6.52
N LEU A 42 7.32 -4.56 5.93
CA LEU A 42 6.40 -5.58 6.41
C LEU A 42 6.92 -6.18 7.72
N VAL A 43 6.18 -5.98 8.82
CA VAL A 43 6.52 -6.50 10.14
C VAL A 43 5.97 -7.91 10.32
N THR A 44 4.70 -8.12 9.98
CA THR A 44 4.03 -9.41 10.11
C THR A 44 2.80 -9.48 9.22
N THR A 45 2.45 -10.70 8.85
CA THR A 45 1.22 -11.02 8.11
C THR A 45 0.40 -12.01 8.93
N ARG A 46 -0.91 -11.79 8.97
CA ARG A 46 -1.89 -12.74 9.50
C ARG A 46 -2.91 -13.08 8.43
N THR A 47 -3.25 -14.36 8.32
CA THR A 47 -4.25 -14.84 7.35
C THR A 47 -5.40 -15.54 8.05
N THR A 48 -6.60 -15.38 7.49
CA THR A 48 -7.83 -16.08 7.90
C THR A 48 -8.56 -16.58 6.65
N ASP A 49 -9.68 -17.26 6.84
CA ASP A 49 -10.54 -17.74 5.76
C ASP A 49 -9.79 -18.61 4.73
N GLY A 50 -8.96 -19.52 5.22
CA GLY A 50 -8.13 -20.35 4.34
C GLY A 50 -7.11 -19.56 3.52
N GLY A 51 -6.73 -18.36 3.97
CA GLY A 51 -5.78 -17.46 3.28
C GLY A 51 -6.46 -16.43 2.35
N MET A 52 -7.79 -16.42 2.26
CA MET A 52 -8.53 -15.47 1.42
C MET A 52 -8.56 -14.06 2.01
N THR A 53 -8.30 -13.92 3.32
CA THR A 53 -8.12 -12.64 4.00
C THR A 53 -6.72 -12.58 4.59
N ARG A 54 -5.97 -11.55 4.22
CA ARG A 54 -4.60 -11.28 4.66
C ARG A 54 -4.54 -9.89 5.30
N LYS A 55 -4.12 -9.82 6.55
CA LYS A 55 -3.84 -8.58 7.28
C LYS A 55 -2.34 -8.39 7.42
N ASP A 56 -1.83 -7.30 6.90
CA ASP A 56 -0.43 -6.91 6.96
C ASP A 56 -0.23 -5.78 7.95
N LEU A 57 0.79 -5.90 8.81
CA LEU A 57 1.25 -4.85 9.69
C LEU A 57 2.52 -4.25 9.10
N TRP A 58 2.50 -2.96 8.86
CA TRP A 58 3.58 -2.20 8.23
C TRP A 58 4.23 -1.26 9.24
N LYS A 59 5.54 -1.17 9.18
CA LYS A 59 6.32 -0.17 9.90
C LYS A 59 6.77 0.91 8.91
N LEU A 60 6.45 2.15 9.24
CA LEU A 60 6.83 3.33 8.47
C LEU A 60 8.25 3.78 8.84
N HIS A 61 8.81 4.72 8.07
CA HIS A 61 10.17 5.23 8.24
C HIS A 61 10.47 5.82 9.63
N ASP A 62 9.44 6.31 10.33
CA ASP A 62 9.52 6.89 11.68
C ASP A 62 9.24 5.87 12.79
N GLY A 63 9.09 4.57 12.44
CA GLY A 63 8.75 3.50 13.36
C GLY A 63 7.27 3.35 13.66
N THR A 64 6.42 4.23 13.14
CA THR A 64 4.96 4.15 13.32
C THR A 64 4.39 2.93 12.60
N LEU A 65 3.39 2.30 13.22
CA LEU A 65 2.76 1.09 12.69
C LEU A 65 1.39 1.40 12.09
N VAL A 66 1.12 0.82 10.92
CA VAL A 66 -0.19 0.87 10.24
C VAL A 66 -0.57 -0.50 9.71
N GLU A 67 -1.86 -0.71 9.51
CA GLU A 67 -2.40 -1.97 9.01
C GLU A 67 -3.06 -1.79 7.65
N SER A 68 -2.97 -2.83 6.81
CA SER A 68 -3.80 -2.99 5.63
C SER A 68 -4.38 -4.40 5.58
N VAL A 69 -5.53 -4.56 4.92
CA VAL A 69 -6.19 -5.86 4.78
C VAL A 69 -6.48 -6.13 3.31
N LEU A 70 -5.94 -7.22 2.80
CA LEU A 70 -6.20 -7.71 1.45
C LEU A 70 -7.20 -8.87 1.52
N MET A 71 -8.30 -8.75 0.78
CA MET A 71 -9.40 -9.71 0.80
C MET A 71 -9.68 -10.19 -0.63
N ARG A 72 -9.63 -11.50 -0.83
CA ARG A 72 -9.99 -12.14 -2.10
C ARG A 72 -11.38 -12.75 -2.01
N TYR A 73 -12.25 -12.34 -2.90
CA TYR A 73 -13.57 -12.90 -3.13
C TYR A 73 -13.57 -13.71 -4.44
N THR A 74 -14.67 -14.34 -4.76
CA THR A 74 -14.81 -15.12 -6.00
C THR A 74 -14.73 -14.28 -7.26
N ASP A 75 -15.20 -13.03 -7.19
CA ASP A 75 -15.37 -12.11 -8.32
C ASP A 75 -14.46 -10.87 -8.26
N ARG A 76 -13.81 -10.61 -7.12
CA ARG A 76 -13.00 -9.41 -6.92
C ARG A 76 -11.92 -9.59 -5.85
N VAL A 77 -10.93 -8.71 -5.88
CA VAL A 77 -9.95 -8.54 -4.79
C VAL A 77 -10.00 -7.11 -4.31
N THR A 78 -10.13 -6.94 -3.01
CA THR A 78 -10.25 -5.64 -2.34
C THR A 78 -9.10 -5.45 -1.36
N VAL A 79 -8.45 -4.29 -1.41
CA VAL A 79 -7.55 -3.86 -0.34
C VAL A 79 -8.21 -2.79 0.52
N CYS A 80 -8.19 -2.99 1.82
CA CYS A 80 -8.56 -2.00 2.82
C CYS A 80 -7.28 -1.32 3.31
N ILE A 81 -7.15 -0.01 3.10
CA ILE A 81 -5.95 0.77 3.39
C ILE A 81 -6.18 1.79 4.50
N SER A 82 -5.10 2.16 5.16
CA SER A 82 -5.06 3.17 6.21
C SER A 82 -4.75 4.56 5.64
N SER A 83 -5.40 5.59 6.17
CA SER A 83 -5.16 7.00 5.83
C SER A 83 -4.41 7.77 6.92
N GLN A 84 -4.40 7.24 8.13
CA GLN A 84 -3.72 7.81 9.30
C GLN A 84 -3.08 6.69 10.13
N ALA A 85 -2.07 7.01 10.91
CA ALA A 85 -1.58 6.17 11.99
C ALA A 85 -2.36 6.53 13.26
N GLY A 86 -3.21 5.59 13.72
CA GLY A 86 -4.24 5.89 14.70
C GLY A 86 -5.43 6.63 14.07
N CYS A 87 -6.31 7.18 14.92
CA CYS A 87 -7.49 7.94 14.46
C CYS A 87 -7.94 8.92 15.54
N GLY A 88 -8.15 10.18 15.16
CA GLY A 88 -8.60 11.24 16.07
C GLY A 88 -10.11 11.28 16.33
N MET A 89 -10.91 10.43 15.66
CA MET A 89 -12.39 10.48 15.75
C MET A 89 -12.94 9.93 17.08
N ASN A 90 -12.13 9.15 17.80
CA ASN A 90 -12.48 8.59 19.12
C ASN A 90 -13.85 7.89 19.15
N CYS A 91 -14.21 7.16 18.09
CA CYS A 91 -15.45 6.40 18.05
C CYS A 91 -15.45 5.31 19.13
N PRO A 92 -16.48 5.20 19.99
CA PRO A 92 -16.46 4.33 21.17
C PRO A 92 -16.41 2.83 20.83
N PHE A 93 -16.80 2.45 19.62
CA PHE A 93 -16.77 1.07 19.11
C PHE A 93 -15.50 0.72 18.31
N CYS A 94 -14.57 1.67 18.11
CA CYS A 94 -13.40 1.50 17.25
C CYS A 94 -12.10 1.47 18.06
N ALA A 95 -11.40 0.33 18.06
CA ALA A 95 -10.12 0.18 18.77
C ALA A 95 -9.07 1.19 18.32
N THR A 96 -8.98 1.46 17.02
CA THR A 96 -8.07 2.46 16.47
C THR A 96 -8.36 3.87 16.99
N GLY A 97 -9.65 4.24 17.09
CA GLY A 97 -10.07 5.54 17.62
C GLY A 97 -9.74 5.71 19.10
N GLN A 98 -9.82 4.64 19.88
CA GLN A 98 -9.48 4.67 21.31
C GLN A 98 -7.99 4.84 21.58
N ALA A 99 -7.14 4.41 20.64
CA ALA A 99 -5.69 4.59 20.73
C ALA A 99 -5.23 6.02 20.39
N GLY A 100 -6.13 6.87 19.87
CA GLY A 100 -5.84 8.23 19.46
C GLY A 100 -5.12 8.34 18.10
N LEU A 101 -4.83 9.56 17.70
CA LEU A 101 -4.13 9.88 16.45
C LEU A 101 -2.64 10.08 16.72
N THR A 102 -1.80 9.35 16.01
CA THR A 102 -0.35 9.60 15.98
C THR A 102 -0.04 10.65 14.93
N ARG A 103 -0.39 10.41 13.66
CA ARG A 103 -0.23 11.36 12.55
C ARG A 103 -1.02 10.99 11.30
N ASN A 104 -1.14 11.94 10.40
CA ASN A 104 -1.61 11.68 9.04
C ASN A 104 -0.54 10.93 8.23
N LEU A 105 -0.97 10.04 7.34
CA LEU A 105 -0.10 9.44 6.35
C LEU A 105 0.08 10.39 5.16
N SER A 106 1.26 10.36 4.55
CA SER A 106 1.50 11.01 3.26
C SER A 106 0.80 10.26 2.13
N ALA A 107 0.58 10.92 0.99
CA ALA A 107 0.03 10.27 -0.19
C ALA A 107 0.91 9.10 -0.67
N GLY A 108 2.24 9.21 -0.54
CA GLY A 108 3.17 8.13 -0.84
C GLY A 108 2.96 6.89 0.04
N GLU A 109 2.84 7.07 1.36
CA GLU A 109 2.59 5.97 2.30
C GLU A 109 1.22 5.32 2.09
N ILE A 110 0.21 6.09 1.68
CA ILE A 110 -1.11 5.53 1.32
C ILE A 110 -1.00 4.73 0.01
N THR A 111 -0.34 5.28 -1.00
CA THR A 111 -0.15 4.62 -2.31
C THR A 111 0.68 3.34 -2.18
N ASP A 112 1.70 3.32 -1.31
CA ASP A 112 2.58 2.17 -1.14
C ASP A 112 1.83 0.94 -0.60
N GLN A 113 0.79 1.12 0.23
CA GLN A 113 -0.11 0.03 0.65
C GLN A 113 -0.84 -0.59 -0.56
N ILE A 114 -1.28 0.25 -1.51
CA ILE A 114 -1.96 -0.21 -2.74
C ILE A 114 -0.99 -0.99 -3.61
N VAL A 115 0.22 -0.46 -3.79
CA VAL A 115 1.28 -1.09 -4.59
C VAL A 115 1.68 -2.44 -3.99
N ALA A 116 1.86 -2.52 -2.66
CA ALA A 116 2.17 -3.76 -1.97
C ALA A 116 1.06 -4.82 -2.17
N ALA A 117 -0.22 -4.43 -2.05
CA ALA A 117 -1.35 -5.30 -2.30
C ALA A 117 -1.42 -5.76 -3.76
N ALA A 118 -1.19 -4.86 -4.71
CA ALA A 118 -1.17 -5.18 -6.14
C ALA A 118 -0.05 -6.17 -6.50
N ARG A 119 1.14 -6.00 -5.90
CA ARG A 119 2.27 -6.94 -6.05
C ARG A 119 1.93 -8.31 -5.46
N ALA A 120 1.36 -8.38 -4.27
CA ALA A 120 0.93 -9.63 -3.64
C ALA A 120 -0.10 -10.38 -4.51
N CYS A 121 -1.04 -9.65 -5.13
CA CYS A 121 -2.00 -10.21 -6.08
C CYS A 121 -1.30 -10.75 -7.34
N ALA A 122 -0.42 -9.96 -7.94
CA ALA A 122 0.29 -10.33 -9.17
C ALA A 122 1.22 -11.53 -8.96
N ASN A 123 1.84 -11.62 -7.79
CA ASN A 123 2.71 -12.74 -7.40
C ASN A 123 1.95 -14.00 -6.99
N GLY A 124 0.61 -13.93 -6.86
CA GLY A 124 -0.20 -15.08 -6.44
C GLY A 124 0.02 -15.46 -4.97
N GLU A 125 0.31 -14.50 -4.09
CA GLU A 125 0.57 -14.75 -2.67
C GLU A 125 -0.70 -15.13 -1.88
N MET A 126 -1.85 -15.13 -2.52
CA MET A 126 -3.13 -15.57 -1.96
C MET A 126 -3.63 -16.84 -2.67
N PRO A 127 -4.46 -17.67 -2.01
CA PRO A 127 -5.06 -18.84 -2.64
C PRO A 127 -5.78 -18.50 -3.96
N GLY A 128 -5.68 -19.39 -4.95
CA GLY A 128 -6.26 -19.19 -6.29
C GLY A 128 -5.32 -18.56 -7.31
N GLY A 129 -4.04 -18.34 -6.93
CA GLY A 129 -2.97 -17.90 -7.84
C GLY A 129 -3.03 -16.42 -8.23
N PRO A 130 -2.19 -15.99 -9.19
CA PRO A 130 -2.10 -14.60 -9.62
C PRO A 130 -3.46 -14.01 -10.02
N THR A 131 -3.67 -12.75 -9.63
CA THR A 131 -4.92 -12.04 -9.89
C THR A 131 -4.67 -10.53 -9.92
N ARG A 132 -5.69 -9.77 -10.29
CA ARG A 132 -5.65 -8.30 -10.30
C ARG A 132 -6.33 -7.75 -9.05
N LEU A 133 -5.71 -6.77 -8.41
CA LEU A 133 -6.40 -5.91 -7.43
C LEU A 133 -7.49 -5.11 -8.15
N SER A 134 -8.74 -5.22 -7.71
CA SER A 134 -9.89 -4.59 -8.38
C SER A 134 -10.54 -3.46 -7.59
N ASN A 135 -10.45 -3.48 -6.26
CA ASN A 135 -11.06 -2.48 -5.40
C ASN A 135 -10.10 -1.98 -4.33
N ILE A 136 -10.22 -0.70 -4.01
CA ILE A 136 -9.51 -0.05 -2.91
C ILE A 136 -10.54 0.62 -2.03
N VAL A 137 -10.47 0.40 -0.70
CA VAL A 137 -11.35 1.01 0.28
C VAL A 137 -10.55 1.65 1.41
N PHE A 138 -10.91 2.87 1.79
CA PHE A 138 -10.31 3.60 2.91
C PHE A 138 -11.04 3.28 4.22
N MET A 139 -10.96 2.02 4.64
CA MET A 139 -11.64 1.51 5.84
C MET A 139 -10.66 0.90 6.84
N GLY A 140 -9.37 1.19 6.71
CA GLY A 140 -8.33 0.83 7.66
C GLY A 140 -8.24 1.81 8.82
N MET A 141 -7.02 2.13 9.24
CA MET A 141 -6.79 3.09 10.31
C MET A 141 -6.96 4.53 9.80
N GLY A 142 -7.65 5.37 10.61
CA GLY A 142 -7.83 6.78 10.35
C GLY A 142 -9.17 7.14 9.71
N GLU A 143 -9.45 8.46 9.73
CA GLU A 143 -10.58 9.06 9.01
C GLU A 143 -10.06 9.69 7.72
N PRO A 144 -10.45 9.17 6.54
CA PRO A 144 -9.94 9.68 5.26
C PRO A 144 -10.18 11.17 5.04
N LEU A 145 -11.35 11.67 5.46
CA LEU A 145 -11.70 13.08 5.28
C LEU A 145 -10.89 14.01 6.20
N ALA A 146 -10.37 13.50 7.33
CA ALA A 146 -9.45 14.24 8.19
C ALA A 146 -8.02 14.33 7.60
N ASN A 147 -7.71 13.48 6.59
CA ASN A 147 -6.48 13.54 5.80
C ASN A 147 -6.76 13.81 4.31
N TYR A 148 -7.73 14.66 4.03
CA TYR A 148 -8.31 14.88 2.71
C TYR A 148 -7.28 15.13 1.61
N ASN A 149 -6.31 16.01 1.84
CA ASN A 149 -5.32 16.37 0.82
C ASN A 149 -4.44 15.20 0.38
N ALA A 150 -4.02 14.35 1.32
CA ALA A 150 -3.23 13.17 0.99
C ALA A 150 -4.07 12.10 0.28
N VAL A 151 -5.31 11.89 0.74
CA VAL A 151 -6.26 10.96 0.12
C VAL A 151 -6.57 11.37 -1.32
N VAL A 152 -6.90 12.63 -1.56
CA VAL A 152 -7.18 13.13 -2.92
C VAL A 152 -5.95 12.98 -3.83
N ARG A 153 -4.75 13.29 -3.34
CA ARG A 153 -3.52 13.07 -4.12
C ARG A 153 -3.30 11.60 -4.46
N THR A 154 -3.61 10.68 -3.53
CA THR A 154 -3.53 9.23 -3.79
C THR A 154 -4.50 8.79 -4.89
N LEU A 155 -5.70 9.37 -4.95
CA LEU A 155 -6.69 9.04 -5.97
C LEU A 155 -6.33 9.55 -7.38
N HIS A 156 -5.47 10.56 -7.47
CA HIS A 156 -5.01 11.15 -8.74
C HIS A 156 -3.70 10.53 -9.26
N ASN A 157 -3.03 9.67 -8.49
CA ASN A 157 -1.83 8.93 -8.89
C ASN A 157 -2.18 7.58 -9.54
#